data_547b25d9d04de8c00fdf194f6d62df4e
#
_entry.id   547b25d9d04de8c00fdf194f6d62df4e
#
_cell.length_a   1.000
_cell.length_b   1.000
_cell.length_c   1.000
_cell.angle_alpha   90.00
_cell.angle_beta   90.00
_cell.angle_gamma   90.00
#
_symmetry.space_group_name_H-M   'P 1'
#
loop_
_entity.id
_entity.type
_entity.pdbx_description
1 polymer ?
#
loop_
_entity_poly.entity_id
_entity_poly.type
_entity_poly.pdbx_seq_one_letter_code
_entity_poly.pdbx_strand_id
1 'polypeptide(L)'
;MATIEDFRQLSDSDWLTLLIQSVKGQTVQGLDFPKFPQDTFQTSSVGSSGERALKEAYCFYDFLKREALKSGVSIKKNSTILDFGTGWGRFLRFFWKDVSEKGLNGVDVDPVMIDLCRTLGVPGNLQTIQPLGFLPYEDSSIDVILAYSVFTHLPENVHLNWMQEFKRVVRPGGIVAMTIEPRRFLEFVAGLKNKTPENNWHSLLQRFSDYAEQAFPLYDSGQLVYLPTGGGAFREPSVYGDAVCPISFLEKNWAPEFSIRSHIDDPKQFWQAAVLLQRN
;
A
#
# COMPACT_ATOMS: atom_id res chain seq x y z
N MET A 1 1.70 30.71 -13.09
CA MET A 1 1.74 29.24 -12.91
C MET A 1 0.61 28.88 -11.98
N ALA A 2 -0.12 27.81 -12.30
CA ALA A 2 -1.14 27.28 -11.41
C ALA A 2 -0.48 26.63 -10.18
N THR A 3 -1.19 26.56 -9.09
CA THR A 3 -0.79 25.91 -7.85
C THR A 3 -1.74 24.77 -7.52
N ILE A 4 -1.38 23.86 -6.63
CA ILE A 4 -2.28 22.77 -6.21
C ILE A 4 -3.60 23.29 -5.62
N GLU A 5 -3.62 24.48 -5.07
CA GLU A 5 -4.82 25.10 -4.49
C GLU A 5 -5.93 25.29 -5.54
N ASP A 6 -5.55 25.55 -6.80
CA ASP A 6 -6.50 25.74 -7.91
C ASP A 6 -7.23 24.43 -8.31
N PHE A 7 -6.69 23.28 -7.88
CA PHE A 7 -7.18 21.94 -8.24
C PHE A 7 -7.89 21.20 -7.10
N ARG A 8 -7.91 21.74 -5.87
CA ARG A 8 -8.48 21.05 -4.70
C ARG A 8 -9.97 20.73 -4.81
N GLN A 9 -10.70 21.48 -5.61
CA GLN A 9 -12.14 21.27 -5.80
C GLN A 9 -12.49 20.29 -6.94
N LEU A 10 -11.48 19.77 -7.64
CA LEU A 10 -11.72 18.78 -8.69
C LEU A 10 -12.28 17.48 -8.09
N SER A 11 -13.13 16.84 -8.87
CA SER A 11 -13.53 15.46 -8.57
C SER A 11 -12.32 14.53 -8.59
N ASP A 12 -12.40 13.37 -7.92
CA ASP A 12 -11.32 12.39 -7.90
C ASP A 12 -11.05 11.83 -9.31
N SER A 13 -12.09 11.69 -10.14
CA SER A 13 -11.97 11.26 -11.54
C SER A 13 -11.29 12.30 -12.44
N ASP A 14 -11.59 13.61 -12.23
CA ASP A 14 -10.90 14.66 -12.99
C ASP A 14 -9.44 14.76 -12.59
N TRP A 15 -9.14 14.60 -11.28
CA TRP A 15 -7.76 14.54 -10.79
C TRP A 15 -6.99 13.37 -11.38
N LEU A 16 -7.59 12.17 -11.43
CA LEU A 16 -7.00 11.02 -12.13
C LEU A 16 -6.68 11.34 -13.59
N THR A 17 -7.59 12.05 -14.28
CA THR A 17 -7.37 12.44 -15.67
C THR A 17 -6.14 13.34 -15.82
N LEU A 18 -5.93 14.31 -14.92
CA LEU A 18 -4.74 15.15 -14.92
C LEU A 18 -3.47 14.36 -14.60
N LEU A 19 -3.52 13.44 -13.64
CA LEU A 19 -2.40 12.54 -13.31
C LEU A 19 -2.02 11.66 -14.52
N ILE A 20 -2.98 11.15 -15.29
CA ILE A 20 -2.73 10.38 -16.51
C ILE A 20 -2.09 11.28 -17.60
N GLN A 21 -2.56 12.50 -17.76
CA GLN A 21 -1.96 13.45 -18.70
C GLN A 21 -0.52 13.78 -18.31
N SER A 22 -0.23 13.90 -17.01
CA SER A 22 1.12 14.21 -16.50
C SER A 22 2.15 13.09 -16.71
N VAL A 23 1.73 11.88 -17.06
CA VAL A 23 2.65 10.79 -17.48
C VAL A 23 3.40 11.16 -18.76
N LYS A 24 2.73 11.90 -19.69
CA LYS A 24 3.30 12.28 -21.00
C LYS A 24 3.96 13.66 -20.98
N GLY A 25 3.58 14.53 -20.06
CA GLY A 25 4.09 15.88 -19.96
C GLY A 25 3.94 16.42 -18.55
N GLN A 26 5.07 16.79 -17.93
CA GLN A 26 5.12 17.20 -16.52
C GLN A 26 4.16 18.36 -16.18
N THR A 27 3.99 19.32 -17.08
CA THR A 27 3.10 20.49 -16.87
C THR A 27 1.74 20.22 -17.49
N VAL A 28 0.70 20.16 -16.68
CA VAL A 28 -0.70 20.01 -17.12
C VAL A 28 -1.55 21.15 -16.56
N GLN A 29 -2.26 21.85 -17.40
CA GLN A 29 -3.05 23.04 -17.04
C GLN A 29 -2.29 24.09 -16.22
N GLY A 30 -0.99 24.23 -16.45
CA GLY A 30 -0.11 25.18 -15.77
C GLY A 30 0.41 24.74 -14.39
N LEU A 31 0.03 23.54 -13.91
CA LEU A 31 0.59 22.90 -12.72
C LEU A 31 1.71 21.93 -13.13
N ASP A 32 2.87 22.04 -12.46
CA ASP A 32 3.96 21.07 -12.60
C ASP A 32 3.72 19.88 -11.68
N PHE A 33 3.51 18.72 -12.31
CA PHE A 33 3.33 17.45 -11.60
C PHE A 33 4.68 16.80 -11.28
N PRO A 34 4.76 15.96 -10.22
CA PRO A 34 5.91 15.11 -9.98
C PRO A 34 6.21 14.22 -11.18
N LYS A 35 7.48 14.08 -11.55
CA LYS A 35 7.91 13.19 -12.65
C LYS A 35 7.61 11.72 -12.34
N PHE A 36 7.48 10.90 -13.37
CA PHE A 36 7.33 9.45 -13.22
C PHE A 36 8.68 8.74 -13.41
N PRO A 37 8.92 7.62 -12.71
CA PRO A 37 10.05 6.76 -13.04
C PRO A 37 9.82 6.08 -14.41
N GLN A 38 10.89 5.51 -14.97
CA GLN A 38 10.78 4.78 -16.23
C GLN A 38 9.78 3.62 -16.15
N ASP A 39 9.11 3.31 -17.27
CA ASP A 39 8.07 2.27 -17.34
C ASP A 39 8.57 0.90 -16.88
N THR A 40 9.81 0.54 -17.21
CA THR A 40 10.44 -0.72 -16.76
C THR A 40 10.57 -0.77 -15.26
N PHE A 41 10.92 0.35 -14.61
CA PHE A 41 10.99 0.45 -13.16
C PHE A 41 9.59 0.34 -12.51
N GLN A 42 8.59 1.07 -13.05
CA GLN A 42 7.22 0.98 -12.56
C GLN A 42 6.72 -0.46 -12.65
N THR A 43 6.88 -1.11 -13.81
CA THR A 43 6.44 -2.49 -14.04
C THR A 43 7.13 -3.48 -13.09
N SER A 44 8.42 -3.32 -12.82
CA SER A 44 9.14 -4.18 -11.86
C SER A 44 8.69 -3.96 -10.42
N SER A 45 8.22 -2.75 -10.08
CA SER A 45 7.81 -2.40 -8.72
C SER A 45 6.35 -2.75 -8.41
N VAL A 46 5.44 -2.54 -9.39
CA VAL A 46 3.98 -2.65 -9.15
C VAL A 46 3.24 -3.46 -10.21
N GLY A 47 3.95 -4.12 -11.13
CA GLY A 47 3.38 -4.99 -12.16
C GLY A 47 2.80 -4.25 -13.38
N SER A 48 2.75 -2.91 -13.36
CA SER A 48 2.21 -2.08 -14.44
C SER A 48 2.89 -0.71 -14.49
N SER A 49 2.68 0.06 -15.58
CA SER A 49 3.25 1.40 -15.72
C SER A 49 2.24 2.41 -16.26
N GLY A 50 2.58 3.69 -16.16
CA GLY A 50 1.86 4.81 -16.73
C GLY A 50 0.39 4.86 -16.33
N GLU A 51 -0.49 5.02 -17.32
CA GLU A 51 -1.94 5.11 -17.12
C GLU A 51 -2.52 3.91 -16.37
N ARG A 52 -2.04 2.68 -16.69
CA ARG A 52 -2.53 1.46 -16.05
C ARG A 52 -2.19 1.45 -14.56
N ALA A 53 -0.96 1.76 -14.20
CA ALA A 53 -0.52 1.84 -12.81
C ALA A 53 -1.33 2.87 -12.00
N LEU A 54 -1.66 4.01 -12.63
CA LEU A 54 -2.50 5.04 -12.00
C LEU A 54 -3.95 4.58 -11.83
N LYS A 55 -4.56 3.92 -12.81
CA LYS A 55 -5.92 3.39 -12.70
C LYS A 55 -6.04 2.32 -11.61
N GLU A 56 -5.06 1.43 -11.50
CA GLU A 56 -5.00 0.43 -10.43
C GLU A 56 -4.89 1.10 -9.03
N ALA A 57 -4.04 2.12 -8.89
CA ALA A 57 -3.93 2.89 -7.65
C ALA A 57 -5.21 3.67 -7.33
N TYR A 58 -5.88 4.22 -8.35
CA TYR A 58 -7.13 4.95 -8.19
C TYR A 58 -8.23 4.09 -7.57
N CYS A 59 -8.32 2.80 -7.94
CA CYS A 59 -9.29 1.90 -7.33
C CYS A 59 -9.13 1.81 -5.81
N PHE A 60 -7.90 1.74 -5.32
CA PHE A 60 -7.63 1.69 -3.89
C PHE A 60 -7.78 3.06 -3.20
N TYR A 61 -7.37 4.14 -3.87
CA TYR A 61 -7.59 5.51 -3.39
C TYR A 61 -9.09 5.82 -3.23
N ASP A 62 -9.93 5.47 -4.22
CA ASP A 62 -11.39 5.63 -4.17
C ASP A 62 -12.00 4.76 -3.05
N PHE A 63 -11.59 3.49 -2.95
CA PHE A 63 -11.98 2.60 -1.86
C PHE A 63 -11.70 3.23 -0.50
N LEU A 64 -10.47 3.67 -0.26
CA LEU A 64 -10.05 4.28 1.00
C LEU A 64 -10.92 5.50 1.33
N LYS A 65 -11.08 6.44 0.40
CA LYS A 65 -11.85 7.67 0.65
C LYS A 65 -13.31 7.39 0.94
N ARG A 66 -13.92 6.50 0.16
CA ARG A 66 -15.32 6.13 0.31
C ARG A 66 -15.59 5.41 1.64
N GLU A 67 -14.76 4.44 1.99
CA GLU A 67 -14.95 3.67 3.21
C GLU A 67 -14.56 4.48 4.47
N ALA A 68 -13.54 5.36 4.38
CA ALA A 68 -13.22 6.31 5.44
C ALA A 68 -14.40 7.25 5.73
N LEU A 69 -15.04 7.79 4.68
CA LEU A 69 -16.20 8.66 4.82
C LEU A 69 -17.39 7.92 5.50
N LYS A 70 -17.66 6.68 5.11
CA LYS A 70 -18.69 5.83 5.76
C LYS A 70 -18.35 5.57 7.24
N SER A 71 -17.07 5.53 7.59
CA SER A 71 -16.59 5.37 8.97
C SER A 71 -16.50 6.69 9.74
N GLY A 72 -17.03 7.79 9.20
CA GLY A 72 -17.04 9.11 9.83
C GLY A 72 -15.73 9.89 9.69
N VAL A 73 -14.76 9.41 8.89
CA VAL A 73 -13.48 10.09 8.66
C VAL A 73 -13.48 10.76 7.29
N SER A 74 -13.42 12.08 7.28
CA SER A 74 -13.33 12.89 6.06
C SER A 74 -11.89 13.37 5.87
N ILE A 75 -11.29 13.01 4.74
CA ILE A 75 -9.95 13.50 4.35
C ILE A 75 -10.07 14.94 3.88
N LYS A 76 -9.31 15.84 4.51
CA LYS A 76 -9.35 17.28 4.29
C LYS A 76 -7.94 17.86 4.17
N LYS A 77 -7.83 19.12 3.74
CA LYS A 77 -6.55 19.83 3.57
C LYS A 77 -5.61 19.73 4.79
N ASN A 78 -6.16 19.74 5.99
CA ASN A 78 -5.40 19.66 7.24
C ASN A 78 -5.28 18.24 7.82
N SER A 79 -5.71 17.22 7.10
CA SER A 79 -5.49 15.83 7.51
C SER A 79 -4.02 15.45 7.40
N THR A 80 -3.60 14.50 8.24
CA THR A 80 -2.27 13.89 8.20
C THR A 80 -2.40 12.47 7.66
N ILE A 81 -1.78 12.21 6.51
CA ILE A 81 -1.79 10.92 5.82
C ILE A 81 -0.37 10.34 5.84
N LEU A 82 -0.26 9.05 6.08
CA LEU A 82 0.95 8.26 5.94
C LEU A 82 0.78 7.20 4.86
N ASP A 83 1.60 7.27 3.81
CA ASP A 83 1.80 6.22 2.82
C ASP A 83 2.93 5.30 3.31
N PHE A 84 2.55 4.15 3.87
CA PHE A 84 3.47 3.18 4.45
C PHE A 84 3.91 2.16 3.39
N GLY A 85 5.20 2.17 3.06
CA GLY A 85 5.75 1.50 1.89
C GLY A 85 5.47 2.31 0.62
N THR A 86 5.84 3.60 0.65
CA THR A 86 5.46 4.57 -0.38
C THR A 86 6.01 4.24 -1.78
N GLY A 87 7.04 3.38 -1.88
CA GLY A 87 7.68 3.02 -3.15
C GLY A 87 8.11 4.28 -3.92
N TRP A 88 7.66 4.43 -5.16
CA TRP A 88 7.94 5.63 -5.97
C TRP A 88 6.92 6.79 -5.78
N GLY A 89 6.15 6.77 -4.69
CA GLY A 89 5.23 7.84 -4.31
C GLY A 89 3.93 7.87 -5.12
N ARG A 90 3.44 6.70 -5.55
CA ARG A 90 2.25 6.60 -6.40
C ARG A 90 1.01 7.17 -5.73
N PHE A 91 0.76 6.84 -4.46
CA PHE A 91 -0.42 7.29 -3.73
C PHE A 91 -0.33 8.73 -3.24
N LEU A 92 0.85 9.22 -2.86
CA LEU A 92 1.02 10.61 -2.44
C LEU A 92 0.58 11.61 -3.52
N ARG A 93 0.73 11.24 -4.82
CA ARG A 93 0.25 12.04 -5.96
C ARG A 93 -1.27 12.20 -5.98
N PHE A 94 -2.00 11.15 -5.56
CA PHE A 94 -3.46 11.21 -5.49
C PHE A 94 -3.92 12.13 -4.36
N PHE A 95 -3.32 11.99 -3.18
CA PHE A 95 -3.70 12.80 -2.01
C PHE A 95 -3.20 14.25 -2.06
N TRP A 96 -2.35 14.61 -3.02
CA TRP A 96 -1.80 15.96 -3.14
C TRP A 96 -2.88 17.04 -3.30
N LYS A 97 -3.96 16.76 -4.03
CA LYS A 97 -5.09 17.69 -4.10
C LYS A 97 -5.92 17.76 -2.83
N ASP A 98 -5.99 16.67 -2.06
CA ASP A 98 -6.86 16.58 -0.88
C ASP A 98 -6.20 17.15 0.38
N VAL A 99 -4.90 16.95 0.52
CA VAL A 99 -4.13 17.24 1.75
C VAL A 99 -3.01 18.23 1.44
N SER A 100 -2.70 19.10 2.40
CA SER A 100 -1.53 19.98 2.27
C SER A 100 -0.23 19.16 2.27
N GLU A 101 0.82 19.64 1.60
CA GLU A 101 2.11 18.93 1.55
C GLU A 101 2.68 18.60 2.95
N LYS A 102 2.43 19.47 3.93
CA LYS A 102 2.84 19.24 5.33
C LYS A 102 2.13 18.06 5.98
N GLY A 103 0.92 17.72 5.52
CA GLY A 103 0.13 16.59 6.02
C GLY A 103 0.38 15.30 5.25
N LEU A 104 1.13 15.35 4.13
CA LEU A 104 1.51 14.16 3.36
C LEU A 104 2.82 13.59 3.90
N ASN A 105 2.83 12.31 4.21
CA ASN A 105 4.01 11.60 4.70
C ASN A 105 4.16 10.28 3.94
N GLY A 106 5.38 9.93 3.59
CA GLY A 106 5.73 8.65 2.97
C GLY A 106 6.93 8.02 3.66
N VAL A 107 6.84 6.73 3.96
CA VAL A 107 7.96 5.96 4.49
C VAL A 107 8.22 4.71 3.65
N ASP A 108 9.47 4.32 3.55
CA ASP A 108 9.88 3.07 2.93
C ASP A 108 11.13 2.53 3.64
N VAL A 109 11.31 1.21 3.61
CA VAL A 109 12.53 0.56 4.14
C VAL A 109 13.69 0.67 3.17
N ASP A 110 13.41 0.92 1.90
CA ASP A 110 14.41 1.05 0.84
C ASP A 110 14.75 2.54 0.64
N PRO A 111 15.98 2.98 1.02
CA PRO A 111 16.40 4.36 0.86
C PRO A 111 16.43 4.81 -0.61
N VAL A 112 16.62 3.87 -1.55
CA VAL A 112 16.61 4.17 -3.00
C VAL A 112 15.23 4.65 -3.43
N MET A 113 14.14 4.09 -2.87
CA MET A 113 12.77 4.54 -3.14
C MET A 113 12.52 5.96 -2.62
N ILE A 114 13.00 6.27 -1.43
CA ILE A 114 12.87 7.60 -0.84
C ILE A 114 13.64 8.65 -1.65
N ASP A 115 14.86 8.34 -2.06
CA ASP A 115 15.68 9.25 -2.89
C ASP A 115 15.08 9.41 -4.30
N LEU A 116 14.51 8.35 -4.85
CA LEU A 116 13.75 8.41 -6.10
C LEU A 116 12.55 9.36 -5.96
N CYS A 117 11.73 9.22 -4.92
CA CYS A 117 10.59 10.11 -4.67
C CYS A 117 11.02 11.59 -4.61
N ARG A 118 12.10 11.89 -3.89
CA ARG A 118 12.68 13.25 -3.82
C ARG A 118 13.11 13.76 -5.18
N THR A 119 13.83 12.94 -5.95
CA THR A 119 14.29 13.27 -7.32
C THR A 119 13.13 13.52 -8.28
N LEU A 120 12.04 12.78 -8.12
CA LEU A 120 10.83 12.92 -8.93
C LEU A 120 9.96 14.12 -8.50
N GLY A 121 10.26 14.75 -7.37
CA GLY A 121 9.46 15.85 -6.81
C GLY A 121 8.13 15.40 -6.22
N VAL A 122 8.06 14.18 -5.66
CA VAL A 122 6.86 13.68 -4.97
C VAL A 122 6.60 14.54 -3.73
N PRO A 123 5.37 15.07 -3.54
CA PRO A 123 5.07 15.96 -2.42
C PRO A 123 5.03 15.22 -1.09
N GLY A 124 5.39 15.92 -0.02
CA GLY A 124 5.30 15.45 1.36
C GLY A 124 6.63 15.18 2.05
N ASN A 125 6.55 14.73 3.28
CA ASN A 125 7.69 14.37 4.13
C ASN A 125 8.07 12.91 3.88
N LEU A 126 9.24 12.67 3.31
CA LEU A 126 9.69 11.35 2.87
C LEU A 126 10.84 10.86 3.74
N GLN A 127 10.70 9.69 4.37
CA GLN A 127 11.68 9.16 5.31
C GLN A 127 11.94 7.67 5.10
N THR A 128 13.20 7.26 5.26
CA THR A 128 13.58 5.84 5.32
C THR A 128 13.37 5.33 6.74
N ILE A 129 12.79 4.14 6.88
CA ILE A 129 12.58 3.45 8.16
C ILE A 129 13.26 2.08 8.17
N GLN A 130 13.40 1.49 9.35
CA GLN A 130 13.89 0.12 9.47
C GLN A 130 12.75 -0.89 9.20
N PRO A 131 13.03 -2.12 8.70
CA PRO A 131 12.02 -3.16 8.50
C PRO A 131 11.28 -3.57 9.79
N LEU A 132 11.95 -3.43 10.93
CA LEU A 132 11.42 -3.58 12.28
C LEU A 132 11.84 -2.35 13.09
N GLY A 133 10.90 -1.72 13.82
CA GLY A 133 11.24 -0.53 14.59
C GLY A 133 10.04 0.36 14.85
N PHE A 134 10.32 1.66 14.91
CA PHE A 134 9.34 2.69 15.24
C PHE A 134 9.15 3.64 14.06
N LEU A 135 7.93 4.14 13.92
CA LEU A 135 7.63 5.24 13.01
C LEU A 135 8.09 6.57 13.62
N PRO A 136 8.67 7.48 12.81
CA PRO A 136 9.17 8.77 13.30
C PRO A 136 8.04 9.80 13.47
N TYR A 137 6.93 9.38 14.07
CA TYR A 137 5.74 10.21 14.33
C TYR A 137 5.34 10.11 15.79
N GLU A 138 4.73 11.18 16.29
CA GLU A 138 4.19 11.23 17.66
C GLU A 138 2.95 10.34 17.79
N ASP A 139 2.61 10.00 19.03
CA ASP A 139 1.41 9.25 19.36
C ASP A 139 0.16 10.00 18.89
N SER A 140 -0.77 9.27 18.27
CA SER A 140 -2.07 9.82 17.85
C SER A 140 -1.98 11.03 16.90
N SER A 141 -0.92 11.12 16.09
CA SER A 141 -0.65 12.25 15.18
C SER A 141 -1.11 12.02 13.73
N ILE A 142 -1.47 10.78 13.37
CA ILE A 142 -1.86 10.40 11.99
C ILE A 142 -3.37 10.17 11.92
N ASP A 143 -4.04 10.78 10.94
CA ASP A 143 -5.48 10.56 10.67
C ASP A 143 -5.71 9.28 9.87
N VAL A 144 -4.88 9.04 8.86
CA VAL A 144 -5.02 7.94 7.90
C VAL A 144 -3.67 7.35 7.56
N ILE A 145 -3.55 6.03 7.69
CA ILE A 145 -2.44 5.25 7.12
C ILE A 145 -3.00 4.47 5.92
N LEU A 146 -2.25 4.48 4.83
CA LEU A 146 -2.44 3.52 3.75
C LEU A 146 -1.19 2.64 3.61
N ALA A 147 -1.39 1.33 3.36
CA ALA A 147 -0.33 0.35 3.18
C ALA A 147 -0.70 -0.61 2.03
N TYR A 148 -0.52 -0.13 0.80
CA TYR A 148 -0.87 -0.90 -0.40
C TYR A 148 0.26 -1.84 -0.80
N SER A 149 -0.02 -3.15 -0.84
CA SER A 149 0.96 -4.19 -1.18
C SER A 149 2.19 -4.19 -0.23
N VAL A 150 1.95 -3.97 1.07
CA VAL A 150 2.98 -4.06 2.10
C VAL A 150 2.72 -5.24 3.04
N PHE A 151 1.54 -5.33 3.64
CA PHE A 151 1.16 -6.44 4.52
C PHE A 151 1.05 -7.79 3.80
N THR A 152 1.02 -7.76 2.49
CA THR A 152 1.17 -8.91 1.59
C THR A 152 2.58 -9.50 1.56
N HIS A 153 3.54 -8.85 2.23
CA HIS A 153 4.95 -9.24 2.22
C HIS A 153 5.54 -9.46 3.62
N LEU A 154 4.79 -9.18 4.69
CA LEU A 154 5.33 -9.17 6.05
C LEU A 154 5.10 -10.50 6.78
N PRO A 155 6.16 -11.15 7.31
CA PRO A 155 5.98 -12.27 8.23
C PRO A 155 5.25 -11.84 9.49
N GLU A 156 4.66 -12.77 10.22
CA GLU A 156 3.78 -12.49 11.36
C GLU A 156 4.38 -11.54 12.40
N ASN A 157 5.63 -11.75 12.79
CA ASN A 157 6.32 -10.91 13.78
C ASN A 157 6.48 -9.46 13.31
N VAL A 158 6.79 -9.23 12.02
CA VAL A 158 6.90 -7.90 11.43
C VAL A 158 5.52 -7.26 11.28
N HIS A 159 4.54 -8.04 10.83
CA HIS A 159 3.14 -7.62 10.73
C HIS A 159 2.63 -7.10 12.08
N LEU A 160 2.83 -7.87 13.16
CA LEU A 160 2.38 -7.51 14.51
C LEU A 160 3.16 -6.31 15.09
N ASN A 161 4.47 -6.17 14.79
CA ASN A 161 5.23 -4.98 15.16
C ASN A 161 4.62 -3.71 14.56
N TRP A 162 4.32 -3.72 13.27
CA TRP A 162 3.72 -2.56 12.60
C TRP A 162 2.29 -2.29 13.06
N MET A 163 1.52 -3.32 13.40
CA MET A 163 0.21 -3.14 14.02
C MET A 163 0.31 -2.34 15.33
N GLN A 164 1.26 -2.65 16.21
CA GLN A 164 1.46 -1.90 17.45
C GLN A 164 1.89 -0.45 17.18
N GLU A 165 2.76 -0.22 16.19
CA GLU A 165 3.14 1.13 15.78
C GLU A 165 1.95 1.91 15.17
N PHE A 166 1.13 1.27 14.35
CA PHE A 166 -0.06 1.92 13.80
C PHE A 166 -1.06 2.27 14.91
N LYS A 167 -1.22 1.38 15.92
CA LYS A 167 -1.98 1.70 17.13
C LYS A 167 -1.42 2.94 17.84
N ARG A 168 -0.10 3.07 17.93
CA ARG A 168 0.53 4.20 18.58
C ARG A 168 0.29 5.52 17.82
N VAL A 169 0.57 5.54 16.53
CA VAL A 169 0.60 6.79 15.75
C VAL A 169 -0.75 7.22 15.18
N VAL A 170 -1.66 6.29 14.86
CA VAL A 170 -3.01 6.64 14.39
C VAL A 170 -3.83 7.19 15.55
N ARG A 171 -4.51 8.33 15.40
CA ARG A 171 -5.39 8.87 16.44
C ARG A 171 -6.61 7.98 16.68
N PRO A 172 -7.24 8.00 17.88
CA PRO A 172 -8.53 7.35 18.08
C PRO A 172 -9.56 7.77 17.02
N GLY A 173 -10.27 6.79 16.44
CA GLY A 173 -11.17 7.01 15.31
C GLY A 173 -10.49 7.18 13.95
N GLY A 174 -9.15 7.22 13.89
CA GLY A 174 -8.40 7.26 12.62
C GLY A 174 -8.44 5.94 11.87
N ILE A 175 -7.96 5.94 10.63
CA ILE A 175 -8.14 4.86 9.66
C ILE A 175 -6.80 4.23 9.29
N VAL A 176 -6.80 2.90 9.13
CA VAL A 176 -5.76 2.13 8.43
C VAL A 176 -6.41 1.43 7.25
N ALA A 177 -5.97 1.74 6.04
CA ALA A 177 -6.36 1.02 4.83
C ALA A 177 -5.17 0.22 4.31
N MET A 178 -5.34 -1.07 4.11
CA MET A 178 -4.26 -1.94 3.63
C MET A 178 -4.76 -3.01 2.69
N THR A 179 -3.83 -3.66 1.99
CA THR A 179 -4.12 -4.88 1.22
C THR A 179 -3.45 -6.08 1.87
N ILE A 180 -4.12 -7.24 1.75
CA ILE A 180 -3.63 -8.54 2.17
C ILE A 180 -3.75 -9.53 1.01
N GLU A 181 -2.89 -10.55 0.97
CA GLU A 181 -3.07 -11.67 0.02
C GLU A 181 -4.12 -12.64 0.58
N PRO A 182 -5.20 -12.87 -0.17
CA PRO A 182 -6.23 -13.81 0.24
C PRO A 182 -5.89 -15.26 -0.18
N ARG A 183 -6.74 -16.22 0.18
CA ARG A 183 -6.60 -17.66 -0.09
C ARG A 183 -6.25 -18.00 -1.53
N ARG A 184 -6.82 -17.28 -2.51
CA ARG A 184 -6.53 -17.50 -3.95
C ARG A 184 -5.06 -17.29 -4.31
N PHE A 185 -4.29 -16.55 -3.49
CA PHE A 185 -2.85 -16.45 -3.71
C PHE A 185 -2.14 -17.77 -3.42
N LEU A 186 -2.53 -18.52 -2.38
CA LEU A 186 -2.01 -19.89 -2.17
C LEU A 186 -2.38 -20.81 -3.34
N GLU A 187 -3.61 -20.70 -3.85
CA GLU A 187 -4.07 -21.46 -5.03
C GLU A 187 -3.22 -21.12 -6.26
N PHE A 188 -2.91 -19.84 -6.46
CA PHE A 188 -2.03 -19.38 -7.52
C PHE A 188 -0.63 -19.99 -7.35
N VAL A 189 -0.01 -19.90 -6.17
CA VAL A 189 1.34 -20.42 -5.91
C VAL A 189 1.38 -21.95 -6.08
N ALA A 190 0.43 -22.69 -5.52
CA ALA A 190 0.31 -24.14 -5.70
C ALA A 190 0.16 -24.50 -7.19
N GLY A 191 -0.62 -23.70 -7.93
CA GLY A 191 -0.83 -23.87 -9.36
C GLY A 191 0.40 -23.60 -10.24
N LEU A 192 1.50 -23.05 -9.70
CA LEU A 192 2.76 -22.88 -10.43
C LEU A 192 3.57 -24.19 -10.51
N LYS A 193 3.22 -25.21 -9.72
CA LYS A 193 3.87 -26.52 -9.75
C LYS A 193 3.87 -27.07 -11.20
N ASN A 194 5.04 -27.47 -11.66
CA ASN A 194 5.25 -28.03 -13.00
C ASN A 194 4.93 -27.09 -14.18
N LYS A 195 4.74 -25.79 -13.96
CA LYS A 195 4.58 -24.80 -15.03
C LYS A 195 5.91 -24.14 -15.38
N THR A 196 6.05 -23.68 -16.61
CA THR A 196 7.17 -22.81 -16.99
C THR A 196 6.93 -21.42 -16.38
N PRO A 197 7.84 -20.89 -15.54
CA PRO A 197 7.69 -19.56 -14.97
C PRO A 197 7.69 -18.48 -16.06
N GLU A 198 6.76 -17.54 -16.00
CA GLU A 198 6.67 -16.42 -16.94
C GLU A 198 7.64 -15.29 -16.63
N ASN A 199 8.10 -15.21 -15.37
CA ASN A 199 8.99 -14.17 -14.88
C ASN A 199 9.75 -14.64 -13.63
N ASN A 200 10.68 -13.82 -13.14
CA ASN A 200 11.50 -14.13 -11.96
C ASN A 200 10.66 -14.33 -10.69
N TRP A 201 9.61 -13.57 -10.49
CA TRP A 201 8.73 -13.70 -9.33
C TRP A 201 8.00 -15.05 -9.34
N HIS A 202 7.45 -15.48 -10.51
CA HIS A 202 6.88 -16.83 -10.66
C HIS A 202 7.92 -17.91 -10.35
N SER A 203 9.18 -17.73 -10.76
CA SER A 203 10.27 -18.68 -10.46
C SER A 203 10.57 -18.76 -8.97
N LEU A 204 10.51 -17.65 -8.25
CA LEU A 204 10.69 -17.62 -6.79
C LEU A 204 9.51 -18.30 -6.08
N LEU A 205 8.28 -17.97 -6.43
CA LEU A 205 7.07 -18.55 -5.85
C LEU A 205 6.94 -20.04 -6.11
N GLN A 206 7.34 -20.50 -7.31
CA GLN A 206 7.29 -21.93 -7.66
C GLN A 206 8.04 -22.83 -6.70
N ARG A 207 9.11 -22.33 -6.07
CA ARG A 207 9.87 -23.06 -5.05
C ARG A 207 9.04 -23.42 -3.82
N PHE A 208 7.95 -22.69 -3.61
CA PHE A 208 7.02 -22.84 -2.49
C PHE A 208 5.70 -23.51 -2.89
N SER A 209 5.58 -24.03 -4.12
CA SER A 209 4.32 -24.62 -4.61
C SER A 209 3.84 -25.79 -3.78
N ASP A 210 4.74 -26.68 -3.36
CA ASP A 210 4.41 -27.83 -2.49
C ASP A 210 4.01 -27.37 -1.09
N TYR A 211 4.70 -26.36 -0.55
CA TYR A 211 4.35 -25.79 0.75
C TYR A 211 3.01 -25.07 0.70
N ALA A 212 2.74 -24.29 -0.35
CA ALA A 212 1.46 -23.61 -0.54
C ALA A 212 0.29 -24.61 -0.59
N GLU A 213 0.46 -25.74 -1.27
CA GLU A 213 -0.54 -26.82 -1.30
C GLU A 213 -0.83 -27.39 0.10
N GLN A 214 0.20 -27.54 0.93
CA GLN A 214 0.10 -28.05 2.30
C GLN A 214 -0.39 -26.99 3.30
N ALA A 215 -0.29 -25.71 2.97
CA ALA A 215 -0.60 -24.58 3.88
C ALA A 215 -2.08 -24.19 3.90
N PHE A 216 -2.95 -24.74 3.03
CA PHE A 216 -4.38 -24.43 3.06
C PHE A 216 -5.03 -24.61 4.44
N PRO A 217 -4.80 -25.74 5.18
CA PRO A 217 -5.38 -25.89 6.51
C PRO A 217 -4.89 -24.85 7.52
N LEU A 218 -3.64 -24.34 7.39
CA LEU A 218 -3.13 -23.26 8.24
C LEU A 218 -3.90 -21.98 7.99
N TYR A 219 -4.03 -21.58 6.72
CA TYR A 219 -4.81 -20.43 6.32
C TYR A 219 -6.28 -20.54 6.78
N ASP A 220 -6.92 -21.68 6.51
CA ASP A 220 -8.31 -21.94 6.81
C ASP A 220 -8.57 -21.95 8.34
N SER A 221 -7.53 -22.24 9.17
CA SER A 221 -7.58 -22.12 10.64
C SER A 221 -7.30 -20.70 11.16
N GLY A 222 -7.10 -19.70 10.27
CA GLY A 222 -6.87 -18.31 10.64
C GLY A 222 -5.41 -17.95 10.91
N GLN A 223 -4.45 -18.76 10.46
CA GLN A 223 -3.03 -18.49 10.59
C GLN A 223 -2.49 -17.77 9.34
N LEU A 224 -1.59 -16.81 9.54
CA LEU A 224 -0.84 -16.19 8.46
C LEU A 224 0.15 -17.22 7.88
N VAL A 225 0.13 -17.38 6.57
CA VAL A 225 1.08 -18.24 5.83
C VAL A 225 2.15 -17.38 5.19
N TYR A 226 3.40 -17.68 5.45
CA TYR A 226 4.52 -16.88 4.95
C TYR A 226 5.45 -17.70 4.04
N LEU A 227 5.78 -17.12 2.89
CA LEU A 227 6.72 -17.63 1.90
C LEU A 227 7.95 -16.71 1.87
N PRO A 228 9.12 -17.12 2.38
CA PRO A 228 10.31 -16.27 2.52
C PRO A 228 11.03 -16.05 1.18
N THR A 229 10.37 -15.39 0.24
CA THR A 229 10.90 -15.11 -1.11
C THR A 229 11.95 -14.01 -1.12
N GLY A 230 11.90 -13.08 -0.14
CA GLY A 230 12.79 -11.92 -0.07
C GLY A 230 12.48 -10.87 -1.16
N GLY A 231 13.18 -9.75 -1.12
CA GLY A 231 12.95 -8.63 -2.06
C GLY A 231 14.19 -7.75 -2.28
N GLY A 232 15.39 -8.26 -2.07
CA GLY A 232 16.65 -7.53 -2.25
C GLY A 232 17.31 -7.07 -0.95
N ALA A 233 18.31 -6.18 -1.03
CA ALA A 233 19.23 -5.86 0.05
C ALA A 233 18.58 -5.31 1.34
N PHE A 234 17.44 -4.63 1.24
CA PHE A 234 16.71 -4.06 2.38
C PHE A 234 15.46 -4.88 2.76
N ARG A 235 15.22 -5.99 2.08
CA ARG A 235 14.04 -6.84 2.16
C ARG A 235 14.46 -8.31 2.23
N GLU A 236 15.26 -8.63 3.25
CA GLU A 236 15.73 -10.01 3.48
C GLU A 236 14.55 -10.95 3.79
N PRO A 237 14.68 -12.25 3.48
CA PRO A 237 13.62 -13.24 3.71
C PRO A 237 13.10 -13.35 5.14
N SER A 238 13.85 -12.86 6.13
CA SER A 238 13.44 -12.83 7.55
C SER A 238 12.42 -11.72 7.88
N VAL A 239 12.32 -10.70 7.01
CA VAL A 239 11.45 -9.53 7.21
C VAL A 239 10.56 -9.22 6.01
N TYR A 240 10.80 -9.85 4.87
CA TYR A 240 10.06 -9.62 3.62
C TYR A 240 9.99 -10.90 2.78
N GLY A 241 8.80 -11.20 2.26
CA GLY A 241 8.52 -12.32 1.37
C GLY A 241 7.15 -12.17 0.75
N ASP A 242 6.38 -13.26 0.64
CA ASP A 242 4.96 -13.21 0.29
C ASP A 242 4.16 -13.77 1.47
N ALA A 243 3.20 -12.99 1.97
CA ALA A 243 2.43 -13.29 3.17
C ALA A 243 0.94 -13.38 2.84
N VAL A 244 0.36 -14.55 3.06
CA VAL A 244 -1.06 -14.82 2.80
C VAL A 244 -1.81 -14.75 4.13
N CYS A 245 -2.65 -13.74 4.27
CA CYS A 245 -3.26 -13.36 5.54
C CYS A 245 -4.78 -13.55 5.50
N PRO A 246 -5.36 -14.48 6.27
CA PRO A 246 -6.81 -14.59 6.37
C PRO A 246 -7.38 -13.42 7.16
N ILE A 247 -8.61 -13.01 6.82
CA ILE A 247 -9.27 -11.90 7.54
C ILE A 247 -9.43 -12.20 9.04
N SER A 248 -9.64 -13.46 9.41
CA SER A 248 -9.72 -13.91 10.79
C SER A 248 -8.41 -13.72 11.59
N PHE A 249 -7.24 -13.68 10.91
CA PHE A 249 -6.00 -13.28 11.56
C PHE A 249 -6.05 -11.82 12.01
N LEU A 250 -6.58 -10.93 11.17
CA LEU A 250 -6.76 -9.52 11.54
C LEU A 250 -7.78 -9.37 12.67
N GLU A 251 -8.92 -10.06 12.56
CA GLU A 251 -9.96 -10.06 13.59
C GLU A 251 -9.42 -10.48 14.95
N LYS A 252 -8.53 -11.48 14.97
CA LYS A 252 -7.92 -11.96 16.20
C LYS A 252 -6.83 -11.04 16.76
N ASN A 253 -5.95 -10.52 15.91
CA ASN A 253 -4.70 -9.89 16.35
C ASN A 253 -4.77 -8.36 16.38
N TRP A 254 -5.68 -7.73 15.61
CA TRP A 254 -5.85 -6.29 15.59
C TRP A 254 -6.96 -5.80 16.53
N ALA A 255 -7.94 -6.65 16.87
CA ALA A 255 -8.86 -6.37 17.97
C ALA A 255 -8.17 -6.54 19.35
N PRO A 256 -8.56 -5.78 20.39
CA PRO A 256 -9.63 -4.77 20.42
C PRO A 256 -9.20 -3.38 19.95
N GLU A 257 -7.97 -3.20 19.43
CA GLU A 257 -7.38 -1.91 19.13
C GLU A 257 -7.97 -1.27 17.87
N PHE A 258 -8.36 -2.13 16.91
CA PHE A 258 -8.94 -1.74 15.64
C PHE A 258 -10.21 -2.55 15.34
N SER A 259 -11.20 -1.87 14.75
CA SER A 259 -12.40 -2.50 14.19
C SER A 259 -12.29 -2.58 12.68
N ILE A 260 -12.55 -3.76 12.09
CA ILE A 260 -12.64 -3.90 10.62
C ILE A 260 -13.95 -3.25 10.19
N ARG A 261 -13.86 -2.22 9.34
CA ARG A 261 -14.99 -1.47 8.80
C ARG A 261 -15.38 -1.92 7.39
N SER A 262 -14.41 -2.40 6.62
CA SER A 262 -14.63 -2.90 5.27
C SER A 262 -13.58 -3.97 4.93
N HIS A 263 -14.04 -5.02 4.24
CA HIS A 263 -13.18 -6.04 3.63
C HIS A 263 -13.76 -6.40 2.27
N ILE A 264 -12.97 -6.20 1.21
CA ILE A 264 -13.33 -6.52 -0.17
C ILE A 264 -12.34 -7.54 -0.71
N ASP A 265 -12.79 -8.77 -0.86
CA ASP A 265 -12.07 -9.86 -1.50
C ASP A 265 -12.76 -10.21 -2.84
N ASP A 266 -12.66 -9.31 -3.80
CA ASP A 266 -13.21 -9.47 -5.14
C ASP A 266 -12.11 -9.26 -6.19
N PRO A 267 -11.66 -10.32 -6.89
CA PRO A 267 -10.58 -10.23 -7.89
C PRO A 267 -10.93 -9.38 -9.12
N LYS A 268 -12.21 -9.01 -9.30
CA LYS A 268 -12.63 -8.06 -10.34
C LYS A 268 -12.35 -6.62 -9.96
N GLN A 269 -12.23 -6.33 -8.66
CA GLN A 269 -11.92 -5.00 -8.15
C GLN A 269 -10.44 -4.88 -7.76
N PHE A 270 -9.93 -5.87 -7.02
CA PHE A 270 -8.55 -5.90 -6.52
C PHE A 270 -7.95 -7.30 -6.67
N TRP A 271 -6.72 -7.37 -7.16
CA TRP A 271 -5.96 -8.62 -7.13
C TRP A 271 -5.75 -9.12 -5.69
N GLN A 272 -5.32 -8.22 -4.81
CA GLN A 272 -5.22 -8.42 -3.38
C GLN A 272 -6.56 -8.07 -2.72
N ALA A 273 -6.85 -8.59 -1.54
CA ALA A 273 -8.01 -8.15 -0.80
C ALA A 273 -7.76 -6.79 -0.11
N ALA A 274 -8.71 -5.87 -0.21
CA ALA A 274 -8.63 -4.55 0.40
C ALA A 274 -9.34 -4.56 1.76
N VAL A 275 -8.69 -4.01 2.80
CA VAL A 275 -9.20 -3.94 4.16
C VAL A 275 -9.11 -2.51 4.68
N LEU A 276 -10.17 -2.05 5.33
CA LEU A 276 -10.17 -0.80 6.08
C LEU A 276 -10.49 -1.08 7.54
N LEU A 277 -9.58 -0.61 8.39
CA LEU A 277 -9.69 -0.71 9.85
C LEU A 277 -9.82 0.69 10.44
N GLN A 278 -10.53 0.81 11.55
CA GLN A 278 -10.63 2.04 12.33
C GLN A 278 -10.11 1.81 13.73
N ARG A 279 -9.23 2.71 14.21
CA ARG A 279 -8.76 2.68 15.60
C ARG A 279 -9.92 2.97 16.55
N ASN A 280 -10.10 2.09 17.56
CA ASN A 280 -11.12 2.23 18.59
C ASN A 280 -10.80 3.38 19.56
#